data_65192dbd82902bd4286f5f3ce52cdf0d
#
_entry.id   65192dbd82902bd4286f5f3ce52cdf0d
#
_cell.length_a   1.000
_cell.length_b   1.000
_cell.length_c   1.000
_cell.angle_alpha   90.00
_cell.angle_beta   90.00
_cell.angle_gamma   90.00
#
_symmetry.space_group_name_H-M   'P 1'
#
loop_
_entity.id
_entity.type
_entity.pdbx_description
1 polymer ?
#
loop_
_entity_poly.entity_id
_entity_poly.type
_entity_poly.pdbx_seq_one_letter_code
_entity_poly.pdbx_strand_id
1 'polypeptide(L)'
;RIHRGHSFDEFLTGYQALQKRGIRTCVHLINGLPGETAEDMLESARILGQLRPGGVKIHLLHVTEGTELAEVWRRGDYVPMEKQAYIDVTAAQLRLFPPETVMERLTGDGDRRYLLAPLWSRDKISVLGGVDHRLRLWNAVQGDQNLI
;
A
#
# COMPACT_ATOMS: atom_id res chain seq x y z
N ARG A 1 -14.24 9.21 3.51
CA ARG A 1 -13.13 9.72 4.36
C ARG A 1 -12.79 8.65 5.38
N ILE A 2 -11.50 8.40 5.56
CA ILE A 2 -11.01 7.52 6.63
C ILE A 2 -10.80 8.33 7.91
N HIS A 3 -11.14 7.76 9.06
CA HIS A 3 -10.95 8.40 10.37
C HIS A 3 -9.51 8.18 10.85
N ARG A 4 -8.54 8.80 10.17
CA ARG A 4 -7.11 8.60 10.43
C ARG A 4 -6.62 9.25 11.74
N GLY A 5 -7.31 10.30 12.21
CA GLY A 5 -6.99 11.01 13.45
C GLY A 5 -5.81 11.99 13.38
N HIS A 6 -5.10 12.08 12.23
CA HIS A 6 -4.03 13.05 12.00
C HIS A 6 -3.93 13.42 10.52
N SER A 7 -3.38 14.59 10.24
CA SER A 7 -3.13 15.10 8.90
C SER A 7 -1.83 14.54 8.30
N PHE A 8 -1.64 14.79 6.99
CA PHE A 8 -0.38 14.47 6.33
C PHE A 8 0.78 15.32 6.86
N ASP A 9 0.54 16.59 7.20
CA ASP A 9 1.57 17.48 7.76
C ASP A 9 2.05 17.02 9.15
N GLU A 10 1.13 16.52 9.97
CA GLU A 10 1.47 15.92 11.27
C GLU A 10 2.30 14.65 11.08
N PHE A 11 1.95 13.81 10.09
CA PHE A 11 2.77 12.65 9.71
C PHE A 11 4.19 13.10 9.30
N LEU A 12 4.33 14.09 8.41
CA LEU A 12 5.63 14.60 7.96
C LEU A 12 6.46 15.13 9.11
N THR A 13 5.84 15.90 10.01
CA THR A 13 6.50 16.45 11.20
C THR A 13 7.04 15.33 12.08
N GLY A 14 6.24 14.33 12.37
CA GLY A 14 6.64 13.17 13.15
C GLY A 14 7.75 12.35 12.47
N TYR A 15 7.61 12.09 11.18
CA TYR A 15 8.59 11.39 10.37
C TYR A 15 9.95 12.10 10.38
N GLN A 16 9.98 13.41 10.12
CA GLN A 16 11.21 14.21 10.14
C GLN A 16 11.87 14.25 11.52
N ALA A 17 11.07 14.31 12.59
CA ALA A 17 11.58 14.27 13.96
C ALA A 17 12.29 12.95 14.30
N LEU A 18 11.78 11.82 13.78
CA LEU A 18 12.41 10.51 13.90
C LEU A 18 13.69 10.42 13.06
N GLN A 19 13.66 10.90 11.83
CA GLN A 19 14.82 10.93 10.93
C GLN A 19 15.99 11.74 11.53
N LYS A 20 15.71 12.94 12.08
CA LYS A 20 16.71 13.79 12.75
C LYS A 20 17.39 13.09 13.93
N ARG A 21 16.76 12.10 14.53
CA ARG A 21 17.30 11.30 15.65
C ARG A 21 17.99 10.01 15.18
N GLY A 22 18.08 9.78 13.87
CA GLY A 22 18.64 8.54 13.31
C GLY A 22 17.78 7.30 13.55
N ILE A 23 16.50 7.48 13.87
CA ILE A 23 15.58 6.35 14.09
C ILE A 23 15.10 5.83 12.74
N ARG A 24 15.40 4.57 12.46
CA ARG A 24 14.89 3.90 11.26
C ARG A 24 13.38 3.75 11.34
N THR A 25 12.70 4.21 10.32
CA THR A 25 11.24 4.19 10.23
C THR A 25 10.76 3.22 9.16
N CYS A 26 9.64 2.55 9.43
CA CYS A 26 8.88 1.80 8.45
C CYS A 26 7.52 2.50 8.24
N VAL A 27 7.25 2.93 7.01
CA VAL A 27 6.00 3.60 6.66
C VAL A 27 5.00 2.58 6.12
N HIS A 28 3.75 2.71 6.55
CA HIS A 28 2.66 1.88 6.06
C HIS A 28 1.86 2.64 5.00
N LEU A 29 1.70 2.04 3.83
CA LEU A 29 0.87 2.50 2.73
C LEU A 29 -0.30 1.54 2.54
N ILE A 30 -1.50 2.06 2.39
CA ILE A 30 -2.71 1.25 2.18
C ILE A 30 -3.27 1.60 0.81
N ASN A 31 -3.43 0.61 -0.05
CA ASN A 31 -4.06 0.73 -1.36
C ASN A 31 -5.55 0.37 -1.31
N GLY A 32 -6.33 1.05 -2.14
CA GLY A 32 -7.75 0.75 -2.36
C GLY A 32 -8.67 1.41 -1.36
N LEU A 33 -8.34 2.61 -0.87
CA LEU A 33 -9.25 3.41 -0.04
C LEU A 33 -10.49 3.83 -0.85
N PRO A 34 -11.66 4.03 -0.19
CA PRO A 34 -12.87 4.48 -0.88
C PRO A 34 -12.65 5.76 -1.69
N GLY A 35 -12.93 5.69 -2.99
CA GLY A 35 -12.76 6.80 -3.94
C GLY A 35 -11.32 7.03 -4.43
N GLU A 36 -10.36 6.20 -4.00
CA GLU A 36 -8.97 6.29 -4.43
C GLU A 36 -8.78 5.71 -5.83
N THR A 37 -8.09 6.43 -6.70
CA THR A 37 -7.69 5.98 -8.03
C THR A 37 -6.30 5.34 -8.02
N ALA A 38 -5.93 4.65 -9.10
CA ALA A 38 -4.57 4.13 -9.26
C ALA A 38 -3.52 5.24 -9.23
N GLU A 39 -3.82 6.41 -9.80
CA GLU A 39 -2.91 7.56 -9.78
C GLU A 39 -2.71 8.12 -8.38
N ASP A 40 -3.77 8.19 -7.56
CA ASP A 40 -3.66 8.62 -6.16
C ASP A 40 -2.74 7.69 -5.35
N MET A 41 -2.87 6.37 -5.59
CA MET A 41 -2.01 5.36 -4.96
C MET A 41 -0.54 5.50 -5.41
N LEU A 42 -0.30 5.78 -6.70
CA LEU A 42 1.06 6.02 -7.22
C LEU A 42 1.63 7.33 -6.70
N GLU A 43 0.84 8.39 -6.61
CA GLU A 43 1.28 9.66 -6.04
C GLU A 43 1.68 9.52 -4.57
N SER A 44 0.89 8.75 -3.80
CA SER A 44 1.25 8.42 -2.42
C SER A 44 2.60 7.70 -2.32
N ALA A 45 2.87 6.76 -3.23
CA ALA A 45 4.15 6.05 -3.28
C ALA A 45 5.30 6.97 -3.73
N ARG A 46 5.06 7.88 -4.67
CA ARG A 46 6.03 8.87 -5.16
C ARG A 46 6.46 9.81 -4.03
N ILE A 47 5.50 10.36 -3.29
CA ILE A 47 5.77 11.21 -2.14
C ILE A 47 6.58 10.45 -1.07
N LEU A 48 6.18 9.23 -0.73
CA LEU A 48 6.89 8.41 0.25
C LEU A 48 8.29 8.02 -0.23
N GLY A 49 8.46 7.73 -1.53
CA GLY A 49 9.77 7.45 -2.13
C GLY A 49 10.76 8.60 -1.99
N GLN A 50 10.28 9.85 -2.14
CA GLN A 50 11.09 11.07 -1.94
C GLN A 50 11.53 11.25 -0.48
N LEU A 51 10.75 10.76 0.48
CA LEU A 51 11.11 10.76 1.90
C LEU A 51 12.21 9.75 2.26
N ARG A 52 12.52 8.80 1.36
CA ARG A 52 13.55 7.76 1.50
C ARG A 52 13.43 7.00 2.84
N PRO A 53 12.28 6.37 3.15
CA PRO A 53 12.10 5.64 4.39
C PRO A 53 13.00 4.41 4.45
N GLY A 54 13.41 4.02 5.65
CA GLY A 54 14.21 2.82 5.86
C GLY A 54 13.45 1.52 5.52
N GLY A 55 12.11 1.55 5.62
CA GLY A 55 11.24 0.45 5.23
C GLY A 55 9.84 0.92 4.85
N VAL A 56 9.16 0.09 4.04
CA VAL A 56 7.77 0.30 3.64
C VAL A 56 6.98 -1.00 3.74
N LYS A 57 5.75 -0.90 4.21
CA LYS A 57 4.74 -1.96 4.12
C LYS A 57 3.59 -1.48 3.24
N ILE A 58 3.37 -2.15 2.12
CA ILE A 58 2.19 -1.92 1.30
C ILE A 58 1.10 -2.89 1.74
N HIS A 59 -0.05 -2.34 2.09
CA HIS A 59 -1.23 -3.08 2.50
C HIS A 59 -2.36 -2.88 1.50
N LEU A 60 -3.26 -3.86 1.44
CA LEU A 60 -4.56 -3.75 0.81
C LEU A 60 -5.60 -3.35 1.86
N LEU A 61 -6.54 -2.48 1.51
CA LEU A 61 -7.70 -2.25 2.36
C LEU A 61 -8.56 -3.51 2.42
N HIS A 62 -8.81 -4.00 3.62
CA HIS A 62 -9.66 -5.15 3.89
C HIS A 62 -11.02 -4.70 4.41
N VAL A 63 -12.09 -5.29 3.90
CA VAL A 63 -13.42 -5.22 4.50
C VAL A 63 -13.49 -6.29 5.59
N THR A 64 -13.62 -5.85 6.82
CA THR A 64 -13.61 -6.72 8.00
C THR A 64 -14.97 -6.66 8.72
N GLU A 65 -15.48 -7.80 9.12
CA GLU A 65 -16.74 -7.90 9.87
C GLU A 65 -16.74 -6.99 11.11
N GLY A 66 -17.90 -6.36 11.39
CA GLY A 66 -18.07 -5.46 12.52
C GLY A 66 -17.52 -4.05 12.33
N THR A 67 -17.11 -3.68 11.11
CA THR A 67 -16.62 -2.33 10.79
C THR A 67 -17.66 -1.53 9.99
N GLU A 68 -17.59 -0.20 10.08
CA GLU A 68 -18.40 0.70 9.24
C GLU A 68 -18.19 0.42 7.75
N LEU A 69 -16.97 0.12 7.34
CA LEU A 69 -16.65 -0.23 5.95
C LEU A 69 -17.40 -1.50 5.49
N ALA A 70 -17.64 -2.46 6.39
CA ALA A 70 -18.43 -3.65 6.05
C ALA A 70 -19.87 -3.28 5.70
N GLU A 71 -20.46 -2.32 6.40
CA GLU A 71 -21.81 -1.83 6.10
C GLU A 71 -21.86 -1.06 4.78
N VAL A 72 -20.85 -0.23 4.50
CA VAL A 72 -20.70 0.49 3.22
C VAL A 72 -20.57 -0.50 2.07
N TRP A 73 -19.76 -1.54 2.23
CA TRP A 73 -19.59 -2.61 1.24
C TRP A 73 -20.87 -3.43 1.02
N ARG A 74 -21.61 -3.77 2.08
CA ARG A 74 -22.87 -4.52 1.97
C ARG A 74 -23.95 -3.74 1.20
N ARG A 75 -23.95 -2.42 1.31
CA ARG A 75 -24.85 -1.54 0.53
C ARG A 75 -24.42 -1.36 -0.94
N GLY A 76 -23.23 -1.82 -1.30
CA GLY A 76 -22.67 -1.64 -2.64
C GLY A 76 -22.01 -0.27 -2.88
N ASP A 77 -21.83 0.53 -1.82
CA ASP A 77 -21.22 1.87 -1.90
C ASP A 77 -19.69 1.84 -1.93
N TYR A 78 -19.08 0.68 -1.73
CA TYR A 78 -17.66 0.44 -1.86
C TYR A 78 -17.39 -0.90 -2.54
N VAL A 79 -16.48 -0.90 -3.50
CA VAL A 79 -16.00 -2.10 -4.20
C VAL A 79 -14.52 -2.27 -3.94
N PRO A 80 -14.08 -3.38 -3.30
CA PRO A 80 -12.66 -3.66 -3.09
C PRO A 80 -11.91 -3.83 -4.41
N MET A 81 -10.62 -3.55 -4.39
CA MET A 81 -9.76 -3.73 -5.57
C MET A 81 -9.77 -5.17 -6.08
N GLU A 82 -9.81 -5.30 -7.40
CA GLU A 82 -9.53 -6.55 -8.09
C GLU A 82 -8.06 -6.96 -7.93
N LYS A 83 -7.82 -8.28 -7.88
CA LYS A 83 -6.48 -8.83 -7.66
C LYS A 83 -5.45 -8.32 -8.66
N GLN A 84 -5.80 -8.29 -9.95
CA GLN A 84 -4.86 -7.86 -10.98
C GLN A 84 -4.55 -6.36 -10.88
N ALA A 85 -5.55 -5.53 -10.60
CA ALA A 85 -5.35 -4.10 -10.37
C ALA A 85 -4.43 -3.83 -9.17
N TYR A 86 -4.59 -4.60 -8.08
CA TYR A 86 -3.70 -4.51 -6.92
C TYR A 86 -2.26 -4.91 -7.28
N ILE A 87 -2.07 -6.01 -8.01
CA ILE A 87 -0.75 -6.48 -8.47
C ILE A 87 -0.08 -5.39 -9.32
N ASP A 88 -0.81 -4.82 -10.28
CA ASP A 88 -0.28 -3.83 -11.20
C ASP A 88 0.14 -2.54 -10.49
N VAL A 89 -0.71 -2.01 -9.61
CA VAL A 89 -0.38 -0.80 -8.86
C VAL A 89 0.77 -1.04 -7.88
N THR A 90 0.81 -2.20 -7.21
CA THR A 90 1.89 -2.53 -6.27
C THR A 90 3.23 -2.67 -6.99
N ALA A 91 3.26 -3.33 -8.15
CA ALA A 91 4.46 -3.42 -8.98
C ALA A 91 4.93 -2.03 -9.46
N ALA A 92 4.01 -1.16 -9.87
CA ALA A 92 4.32 0.21 -10.25
C ALA A 92 4.85 1.05 -9.06
N GLN A 93 4.26 0.88 -7.87
CA GLN A 93 4.73 1.55 -6.65
C GLN A 93 6.15 1.15 -6.26
N LEU A 94 6.52 -0.14 -6.42
CA LEU A 94 7.89 -0.60 -6.14
C LEU A 94 8.94 0.18 -6.94
N ARG A 95 8.63 0.54 -8.17
CA ARG A 95 9.52 1.30 -9.06
C ARG A 95 9.80 2.73 -8.57
N LEU A 96 8.91 3.26 -7.70
CA LEU A 96 9.00 4.62 -7.15
C LEU A 96 9.76 4.70 -5.82
N PHE A 97 10.00 3.57 -5.14
CA PHE A 97 10.78 3.55 -3.90
C PHE A 97 12.26 3.38 -4.18
N PRO A 98 13.15 4.09 -3.45
CA PRO A 98 14.60 3.90 -3.59
C PRO A 98 15.02 2.42 -3.46
N PRO A 99 16.08 1.98 -4.18
CA PRO A 99 16.55 0.60 -4.09
C PRO A 99 16.95 0.15 -2.68
N GLU A 100 17.42 1.09 -1.85
CA GLU A 100 17.81 0.84 -0.46
C GLU A 100 16.62 0.74 0.52
N THR A 101 15.42 1.18 0.12
CA THR A 101 14.22 1.03 0.95
C THR A 101 13.82 -0.43 1.07
N VAL A 102 13.73 -0.95 2.28
CA VAL A 102 13.34 -2.34 2.51
C VAL A 102 11.82 -2.49 2.36
N MET A 103 11.40 -3.27 1.37
CA MET A 103 9.99 -3.61 1.21
C MET A 103 9.63 -4.75 2.16
N GLU A 104 9.17 -4.40 3.37
CA GLU A 104 8.89 -5.36 4.45
C GLU A 104 7.62 -6.18 4.19
N ARG A 105 6.68 -5.62 3.40
CA ARG A 105 5.42 -6.28 3.06
C ARG A 105 4.84 -5.68 1.78
N LEU A 106 4.27 -6.54 0.92
CA LEU A 106 3.61 -6.14 -0.33
C LEU A 106 2.12 -6.55 -0.40
N THR A 107 1.58 -7.11 0.68
CA THR A 107 0.18 -7.54 0.75
C THR A 107 -0.32 -7.46 2.19
N GLY A 108 -1.63 -7.27 2.37
CA GLY A 108 -2.26 -7.24 3.68
C GLY A 108 -2.30 -8.60 4.37
N ASP A 109 -2.53 -8.60 5.68
CA ASP A 109 -2.70 -9.78 6.51
C ASP A 109 -3.97 -9.63 7.36
N GLY A 110 -5.11 -9.84 6.72
CA GLY A 110 -6.40 -9.81 7.40
C GLY A 110 -6.66 -11.08 8.20
N ASP A 111 -7.25 -10.96 9.38
CA ASP A 111 -7.72 -12.12 10.12
C ASP A 111 -8.79 -12.87 9.30
N ARG A 112 -8.49 -14.09 8.90
CA ARG A 112 -9.33 -14.91 8.03
C ARG A 112 -10.74 -15.15 8.59
N ARG A 113 -10.92 -15.06 9.90
CA ARG A 113 -12.21 -15.25 10.58
C ARG A 113 -13.17 -14.10 10.33
N TYR A 114 -12.64 -12.89 10.15
CA TYR A 114 -13.41 -11.65 10.03
C TYR A 114 -13.31 -11.01 8.65
N LEU A 115 -12.43 -11.51 7.77
CA LEU A 115 -12.24 -10.96 6.43
C LEU A 115 -13.44 -11.29 5.54
N LEU A 116 -14.19 -10.26 5.12
CA LEU A 116 -15.30 -10.34 4.19
C LEU A 116 -14.84 -10.18 2.74
N ALA A 117 -13.97 -9.19 2.46
CA ALA A 117 -13.50 -8.89 1.10
C ALA A 117 -12.16 -8.11 1.13
N PRO A 118 -11.36 -8.21 0.04
CA PRO A 118 -11.49 -9.17 -1.04
C PRO A 118 -10.89 -10.52 -0.64
N LEU A 119 -11.56 -11.61 -0.98
CA LEU A 119 -11.15 -12.97 -0.57
C LEU A 119 -9.87 -13.46 -1.25
N TRP A 120 -9.51 -12.93 -2.43
CA TRP A 120 -8.26 -13.26 -3.10
C TRP A 120 -7.01 -12.87 -2.29
N SER A 121 -7.12 -11.92 -1.36
CA SER A 121 -6.01 -11.49 -0.50
C SER A 121 -5.51 -12.57 0.47
N ARG A 122 -6.30 -13.66 0.65
CA ARG A 122 -5.90 -14.83 1.42
C ARG A 122 -4.77 -15.63 0.76
N ASP A 123 -4.63 -15.53 -0.56
CA ASP A 123 -3.58 -16.20 -1.34
C ASP A 123 -2.40 -15.24 -1.58
N LYS A 124 -1.63 -15.02 -0.51
CA LYS A 124 -0.46 -14.12 -0.53
C LYS A 124 0.61 -14.56 -1.53
N ILE A 125 0.83 -15.86 -1.67
CA ILE A 125 1.87 -16.41 -2.56
C ILE A 125 1.56 -16.00 -3.99
N SER A 126 0.31 -16.16 -4.42
CA SER A 126 -0.13 -15.78 -5.76
C SER A 126 -0.06 -14.26 -6.00
N VAL A 127 -0.31 -13.44 -4.96
CA VAL A 127 -0.16 -11.97 -5.07
C VAL A 127 1.31 -11.60 -5.25
N LEU A 128 2.20 -12.12 -4.39
CA LEU A 128 3.64 -11.85 -4.48
C LEU A 128 4.24 -12.34 -5.79
N GLY A 129 3.88 -13.56 -6.22
CA GLY A 129 4.28 -14.09 -7.52
C GLY A 129 3.77 -13.25 -8.70
N GLY A 130 2.55 -12.70 -8.58
CA GLY A 130 1.98 -11.78 -9.57
C GLY A 130 2.77 -10.48 -9.68
N VAL A 131 3.15 -9.88 -8.55
CA VAL A 131 3.96 -8.65 -8.52
C VAL A 131 5.35 -8.88 -9.15
N ASP A 132 6.03 -9.97 -8.78
CA ASP A 132 7.32 -10.35 -9.36
C ASP A 132 7.21 -10.60 -10.87
N HIS A 133 6.18 -11.34 -11.30
CA HIS A 133 5.91 -11.58 -12.72
C HIS A 133 5.67 -10.26 -13.48
N ARG A 134 4.92 -9.33 -12.90
CA ARG A 134 4.64 -8.03 -13.52
C ARG A 134 5.91 -7.20 -13.71
N LEU A 135 6.78 -7.14 -12.71
CA LEU A 135 8.07 -6.47 -12.82
C LEU A 135 8.94 -7.08 -13.92
N ARG A 136 8.98 -8.42 -14.02
CA ARG A 136 9.72 -9.10 -15.11
C ARG A 136 9.16 -8.76 -16.49
N LEU A 137 7.83 -8.75 -16.66
CA LEU A 137 7.19 -8.37 -17.92
C LEU A 137 7.53 -6.94 -18.35
N TRP A 138 7.69 -6.04 -17.39
CA TRP A 138 8.08 -4.66 -17.66
C TRP A 138 9.59 -4.46 -17.77
N ASN A 139 10.38 -5.51 -17.56
CA ASN A 139 11.84 -5.43 -17.42
C ASN A 139 12.25 -4.36 -16.41
N ALA A 140 11.54 -4.32 -15.27
CA ALA A 140 11.61 -3.29 -14.26
C ALA A 140 12.15 -3.85 -12.93
N VAL A 141 12.75 -2.97 -12.15
CA VAL A 141 13.24 -3.27 -10.80
C VAL A 141 12.80 -2.19 -9.82
N GLN A 142 12.91 -2.48 -8.52
CA GLN A 142 12.66 -1.47 -7.50
C GLN A 142 13.55 -0.24 -7.74
N GLY A 143 12.93 0.92 -7.73
CA GLY A 143 13.61 2.21 -7.82
C GLY A 143 13.97 2.68 -9.21
N ASP A 144 13.66 1.94 -10.28
CA ASP A 144 13.99 2.34 -11.65
C ASP A 144 13.22 3.58 -12.14
N GLN A 145 12.19 3.99 -11.41
CA GLN A 145 11.45 5.24 -11.62
C GLN A 145 11.52 6.21 -10.42
N ASN A 146 12.38 5.93 -9.46
CA ASN A 146 12.65 6.86 -8.37
C ASN A 146 13.52 8.01 -8.91
N LEU A 147 12.87 9.05 -9.42
CA LEU A 147 13.54 10.28 -9.83
C LEU A 147 13.90 11.08 -8.57
N ILE A 148 15.19 11.15 -8.29
CA ILE A 148 15.78 11.97 -7.21
C ILE A 148 15.70 13.45 -7.62
#